data_efa456385a01b0ad49428572755335eb
#
_entry.id   efa456385a01b0ad49428572755335eb
#
_cell.length_a   1.000
_cell.length_b   1.000
_cell.length_c   1.000
_cell.angle_alpha   90.00
_cell.angle_beta   90.00
_cell.angle_gamma   90.00
#
_symmetry.space_group_name_H-M   'P 1'
#
loop_
_entity.id
_entity.type
_entity.pdbx_description
1 polymer ?
#
loop_
_entity_poly.entity_id
_entity_poly.type
_entity_poly.pdbx_seq_one_letter_code
_entity_poly.pdbx_strand_id
1 'polypeptide(L)'
;MTFRDMERDAVQMGRRWLHDLLFADWGLKLLALAITLGLWFAVTGQRVPTTARLHDVRLSFVLPPDMEISNEPRDKVDVSLRGSKSALDAIRSGDVSLSYDASSYRPGERVVRLSPNNITLQLPGGMGTEGIVVERIEPSSIPLRLERRVERELVVEPKHSGQVPEGYELLGLEPLPARVRVRGPESHVNALERALTETILLDGRKETFTAAQIAIDIPDRKIVALDTVVDVQVKIAEARGTKRLDGVAARAADGTESRLTIEVRGARSVVESLRAADLSVVFDPAADGAMRPRLLLPPHLEGRIELISTNP
;
A
#
# COMPACT_ATOMS: atom_id res chain seq x y z
N MET A 1 -11.43 16.85 -107.67
CA MET A 1 -11.71 16.60 -106.24
C MET A 1 -10.48 16.94 -105.49
N THR A 2 -10.44 18.15 -104.90
CA THR A 2 -9.22 18.71 -104.31
C THR A 2 -9.08 18.32 -102.86
N PHE A 3 -7.86 18.06 -102.41
CA PHE A 3 -7.45 17.67 -101.06
C PHE A 3 -8.07 18.54 -99.91
N ARG A 4 -8.53 19.72 -100.25
CA ARG A 4 -9.19 20.70 -99.33
C ARG A 4 -10.62 20.31 -98.96
N ASP A 5 -11.31 19.51 -99.80
CA ASP A 5 -12.73 19.11 -99.52
C ASP A 5 -12.76 17.94 -98.55
N MET A 6 -11.77 17.06 -98.53
CA MET A 6 -11.62 15.92 -97.59
C MET A 6 -11.29 16.36 -96.14
N GLU A 7 -10.51 17.45 -95.96
CA GLU A 7 -10.25 17.98 -94.62
C GLU A 7 -11.47 18.62 -94.00
N ARG A 8 -12.30 19.31 -94.83
CA ARG A 8 -13.50 19.97 -94.31
C ARG A 8 -14.60 18.96 -93.86
N ASP A 9 -14.69 17.87 -94.58
CA ASP A 9 -15.68 16.82 -94.25
C ASP A 9 -15.23 16.02 -93.01
N ALA A 10 -13.89 15.78 -92.79
CA ALA A 10 -13.35 15.12 -91.57
C ALA A 10 -13.52 15.99 -90.34
N VAL A 11 -13.33 17.27 -90.46
CA VAL A 11 -13.52 18.22 -89.32
C VAL A 11 -15.03 18.37 -88.99
N GLN A 12 -15.94 18.42 -90.04
CA GLN A 12 -17.38 18.47 -89.77
C GLN A 12 -17.90 17.15 -89.18
N MET A 13 -17.41 16.01 -89.62
CA MET A 13 -17.79 14.71 -89.09
C MET A 13 -17.31 14.53 -87.66
N GLY A 14 -16.11 14.95 -87.34
CA GLY A 14 -15.56 14.96 -85.99
C GLY A 14 -16.35 15.86 -85.03
N ARG A 15 -16.81 17.02 -85.54
CA ARG A 15 -17.60 17.99 -84.76
C ARG A 15 -19.06 17.51 -84.52
N ARG A 16 -19.67 16.83 -85.47
CA ARG A 16 -20.96 16.20 -85.31
C ARG A 16 -20.89 15.00 -84.36
N TRP A 17 -19.86 14.17 -84.49
CA TRP A 17 -19.64 13.04 -83.60
C TRP A 17 -19.32 13.50 -82.14
N LEU A 18 -18.56 14.56 -81.95
CA LEU A 18 -18.35 15.13 -80.65
C LEU A 18 -19.63 15.74 -80.05
N HIS A 19 -20.45 16.40 -80.87
CA HIS A 19 -21.73 16.98 -80.47
C HIS A 19 -22.74 15.87 -80.10
N ASP A 20 -22.83 14.80 -80.84
CA ASP A 20 -23.70 13.66 -80.54
C ASP A 20 -23.16 12.89 -79.30
N LEU A 21 -21.84 12.76 -79.16
CA LEU A 21 -21.19 12.16 -77.96
C LEU A 21 -21.47 13.01 -76.70
N LEU A 22 -21.55 14.33 -76.82
CA LEU A 22 -21.76 15.19 -75.65
C LEU A 22 -23.24 15.43 -75.36
N PHE A 23 -24.11 15.52 -76.35
CA PHE A 23 -25.48 15.93 -76.20
C PHE A 23 -26.54 14.84 -76.53
N ALA A 24 -26.18 13.74 -77.20
CA ALA A 24 -27.12 12.59 -77.38
C ALA A 24 -27.20 11.85 -76.01
N ASP A 25 -28.40 11.37 -75.69
CA ASP A 25 -28.76 10.58 -74.49
C ASP A 25 -28.34 11.22 -73.15
N TRP A 26 -28.57 12.50 -73.01
CA TRP A 26 -28.19 13.28 -71.83
C TRP A 26 -28.81 12.73 -70.54
N GLY A 27 -30.04 12.18 -70.64
CA GLY A 27 -30.69 11.52 -69.50
C GLY A 27 -29.92 10.31 -68.95
N LEU A 28 -29.37 9.46 -69.83
CA LEU A 28 -28.60 8.29 -69.48
C LEU A 28 -27.23 8.69 -68.87
N LYS A 29 -26.65 9.78 -69.41
CA LYS A 29 -25.36 10.33 -68.87
C LYS A 29 -25.53 10.93 -67.48
N LEU A 30 -26.62 11.71 -67.25
CA LEU A 30 -26.97 12.21 -65.93
C LEU A 30 -27.28 11.09 -64.94
N LEU A 31 -27.99 10.05 -65.38
CA LEU A 31 -28.25 8.88 -64.54
C LEU A 31 -26.96 8.16 -64.16
N ALA A 32 -26.05 7.93 -65.13
CA ALA A 32 -24.76 7.33 -64.87
C ALA A 32 -23.91 8.19 -63.93
N LEU A 33 -23.91 9.52 -64.13
CA LEU A 33 -23.23 10.48 -63.24
C LEU A 33 -23.84 10.44 -61.83
N ALA A 34 -25.15 10.44 -61.71
CA ALA A 34 -25.84 10.37 -60.43
C ALA A 34 -25.55 9.07 -59.68
N ILE A 35 -25.55 7.94 -60.41
CA ILE A 35 -25.17 6.63 -59.84
C ILE A 35 -23.70 6.65 -59.39
N THR A 36 -22.80 7.17 -60.24
CA THR A 36 -21.36 7.26 -59.92
C THR A 36 -21.09 8.16 -58.71
N LEU A 37 -21.73 9.34 -58.67
CA LEU A 37 -21.65 10.27 -57.54
C LEU A 37 -22.29 9.66 -56.28
N GLY A 38 -23.44 8.98 -56.41
CA GLY A 38 -24.07 8.25 -55.29
C GLY A 38 -23.18 7.14 -54.73
N LEU A 39 -22.59 6.33 -55.58
CA LEU A 39 -21.63 5.30 -55.19
C LEU A 39 -20.37 5.91 -54.59
N TRP A 40 -19.83 6.96 -55.17
CA TRP A 40 -18.66 7.66 -54.65
C TRP A 40 -18.94 8.25 -53.28
N PHE A 41 -20.09 8.91 -53.11
CA PHE A 41 -20.51 9.47 -51.82
C PHE A 41 -20.75 8.37 -50.78
N ALA A 42 -21.42 7.26 -51.15
CA ALA A 42 -21.65 6.12 -50.25
C ALA A 42 -20.33 5.47 -49.79
N VAL A 43 -19.33 5.35 -50.67
CA VAL A 43 -18.01 4.75 -50.35
C VAL A 43 -17.11 5.72 -49.61
N THR A 44 -17.10 7.00 -50.00
CA THR A 44 -16.16 7.99 -49.44
C THR A 44 -16.71 8.60 -48.15
N GLY A 45 -18.01 8.83 -48.05
CA GLY A 45 -18.69 9.42 -46.90
C GLY A 45 -18.63 8.54 -45.64
N GLN A 46 -18.47 7.21 -45.79
CA GLN A 46 -18.40 6.27 -44.68
C GLN A 46 -16.96 6.06 -44.10
N ARG A 47 -15.93 6.59 -44.76
CA ARG A 47 -14.53 6.26 -44.46
C ARG A 47 -13.68 7.42 -43.99
N VAL A 48 -14.25 8.53 -43.52
CA VAL A 48 -13.43 9.55 -42.88
C VAL A 48 -13.08 9.06 -41.46
N PRO A 49 -11.85 8.60 -41.24
CA PRO A 49 -11.44 8.21 -39.89
C PRO A 49 -11.44 9.47 -39.01
N THR A 50 -12.16 9.38 -37.91
CA THR A 50 -12.25 10.44 -36.92
C THR A 50 -11.21 10.17 -35.84
N THR A 51 -10.58 11.21 -35.32
CA THR A 51 -9.69 11.08 -34.14
C THR A 51 -10.44 11.54 -32.90
N ALA A 52 -10.48 10.71 -31.88
CA ALA A 52 -10.98 11.04 -30.55
C ALA A 52 -9.84 11.08 -29.56
N ARG A 53 -9.81 12.12 -28.71
CA ARG A 53 -8.83 12.22 -27.60
C ARG A 53 -9.52 11.77 -26.32
N LEU A 54 -8.93 10.78 -25.67
CA LEU A 54 -9.33 10.28 -24.35
C LEU A 54 -8.30 10.75 -23.31
N HIS A 55 -8.81 11.31 -22.23
CA HIS A 55 -8.00 11.78 -21.13
C HIS A 55 -8.01 10.77 -19.97
N ASP A 56 -6.94 10.76 -19.17
CA ASP A 56 -6.84 9.94 -17.96
C ASP A 56 -7.04 8.42 -18.20
N VAL A 57 -6.60 7.91 -19.34
CA VAL A 57 -6.65 6.47 -19.65
C VAL A 57 -5.64 5.73 -18.77
N ARG A 58 -6.10 4.68 -18.10
CA ARG A 58 -5.25 3.86 -17.21
C ARG A 58 -4.15 3.16 -17.99
N LEU A 59 -2.93 3.27 -17.51
CA LEU A 59 -1.76 2.55 -18.03
C LEU A 59 -1.29 1.53 -16.99
N SER A 60 -1.20 0.27 -17.39
CA SER A 60 -0.67 -0.83 -16.61
C SER A 60 0.62 -1.37 -17.23
N PHE A 61 1.50 -1.92 -16.39
CA PHE A 61 2.75 -2.53 -16.81
C PHE A 61 2.70 -4.02 -16.48
N VAL A 62 2.95 -4.86 -17.50
CA VAL A 62 3.15 -6.30 -17.30
C VAL A 62 4.61 -6.51 -16.93
N LEU A 63 4.85 -6.94 -15.70
CA LEU A 63 6.18 -7.11 -15.14
C LEU A 63 6.58 -8.58 -15.10
N PRO A 64 7.88 -8.90 -15.02
CA PRO A 64 8.33 -10.23 -14.63
C PRO A 64 7.77 -10.61 -13.24
N PRO A 65 7.55 -11.91 -12.95
CA PRO A 65 6.88 -12.37 -11.73
C PRO A 65 7.63 -12.06 -10.43
N ASP A 66 8.94 -11.82 -10.53
CA ASP A 66 9.85 -11.55 -9.41
C ASP A 66 10.22 -10.05 -9.26
N MET A 67 9.53 -9.16 -9.99
CA MET A 67 9.84 -7.74 -10.00
C MET A 67 8.64 -6.87 -9.64
N GLU A 68 8.97 -5.71 -9.10
CA GLU A 68 8.03 -4.64 -8.77
C GLU A 68 8.58 -3.26 -9.16
N ILE A 69 7.67 -2.31 -9.33
CA ILE A 69 8.01 -0.92 -9.60
C ILE A 69 8.24 -0.21 -8.26
N SER A 70 9.47 0.22 -8.02
CA SER A 70 9.82 0.91 -6.75
C SER A 70 9.50 2.40 -6.76
N ASN A 71 9.52 3.06 -7.92
CA ASN A 71 9.09 4.46 -8.02
C ASN A 71 7.55 4.58 -8.18
N GLU A 72 7.05 5.82 -8.26
CA GLU A 72 5.65 6.12 -8.58
C GLU A 72 5.54 6.66 -10.02
N PRO A 73 5.50 5.78 -11.03
CA PRO A 73 5.30 6.21 -12.40
C PRO A 73 3.87 6.75 -12.59
N ARG A 74 3.68 7.53 -13.64
CA ARG A 74 2.31 7.91 -14.03
C ARG A 74 1.54 6.66 -14.46
N ASP A 75 0.39 6.45 -13.85
CA ASP A 75 -0.55 5.37 -14.13
C ASP A 75 -1.67 5.79 -15.09
N LYS A 76 -1.67 7.06 -15.53
CA LYS A 76 -2.64 7.65 -16.46
C LYS A 76 -1.95 8.40 -17.56
N VAL A 77 -2.49 8.26 -18.76
CA VAL A 77 -1.99 8.90 -19.98
C VAL A 77 -3.15 9.39 -20.84
N ASP A 78 -2.90 10.40 -21.66
CA ASP A 78 -3.83 10.85 -22.69
C ASP A 78 -3.56 10.10 -23.99
N VAL A 79 -4.63 9.64 -24.63
CA VAL A 79 -4.53 8.81 -25.82
C VAL A 79 -5.39 9.40 -26.94
N SER A 80 -4.80 9.55 -28.12
CA SER A 80 -5.54 9.85 -29.34
C SER A 80 -5.83 8.56 -30.09
N LEU A 81 -7.10 8.23 -30.22
CA LEU A 81 -7.58 7.05 -30.95
C LEU A 81 -8.12 7.48 -32.32
N ARG A 82 -7.82 6.72 -33.33
CA ARG A 82 -8.33 6.89 -34.68
C ARG A 82 -9.21 5.71 -35.07
N GLY A 83 -10.41 5.99 -35.54
CA GLY A 83 -11.34 4.93 -35.92
C GLY A 83 -12.63 5.44 -36.59
N SER A 84 -13.59 4.56 -36.78
CA SER A 84 -14.90 4.96 -37.23
C SER A 84 -15.63 5.76 -36.14
N LYS A 85 -16.44 6.74 -36.54
CA LYS A 85 -17.17 7.57 -35.57
C LYS A 85 -18.03 6.72 -34.63
N SER A 86 -18.71 5.72 -35.13
CA SER A 86 -19.58 4.83 -34.35
C SER A 86 -18.81 4.01 -33.31
N ALA A 87 -17.55 3.58 -33.62
CA ALA A 87 -16.72 2.85 -32.70
C ALA A 87 -16.16 3.77 -31.62
N LEU A 88 -15.78 5.00 -31.97
CA LEU A 88 -15.24 5.97 -31.03
C LEU A 88 -16.30 6.54 -30.08
N ASP A 89 -17.53 6.79 -30.58
CA ASP A 89 -18.66 7.30 -29.77
C ASP A 89 -19.13 6.27 -28.71
N ALA A 90 -18.83 4.99 -28.90
CA ALA A 90 -19.15 3.92 -27.96
C ALA A 90 -18.13 3.79 -26.80
N ILE A 91 -17.00 4.49 -26.88
CA ILE A 91 -15.87 4.36 -25.94
C ILE A 91 -15.81 5.56 -24.99
N ARG A 92 -15.70 5.28 -23.69
CA ARG A 92 -15.44 6.29 -22.65
C ARG A 92 -14.04 6.10 -22.07
N SER A 93 -13.42 7.18 -21.59
CA SER A 93 -12.06 7.13 -21.02
C SER A 93 -11.90 6.11 -19.88
N GLY A 94 -12.94 5.93 -19.06
CA GLY A 94 -12.93 4.98 -17.95
C GLY A 94 -13.00 3.50 -18.38
N ASP A 95 -13.43 3.25 -19.60
CA ASP A 95 -13.63 1.90 -20.12
C ASP A 95 -12.37 1.36 -20.84
N VAL A 96 -11.41 2.24 -21.10
CA VAL A 96 -10.19 1.92 -21.86
C VAL A 96 -9.01 1.79 -20.92
N SER A 97 -8.20 0.78 -21.13
CA SER A 97 -6.89 0.66 -20.49
C SER A 97 -5.81 0.29 -21.49
N LEU A 98 -4.61 0.78 -21.22
CA LEU A 98 -3.42 0.45 -21.96
C LEU A 98 -2.54 -0.48 -21.14
N SER A 99 -1.92 -1.45 -21.80
CA SER A 99 -0.97 -2.34 -21.19
C SER A 99 0.36 -2.26 -21.93
N TYR A 100 1.43 -2.05 -21.16
CA TYR A 100 2.81 -2.06 -21.67
C TYR A 100 3.52 -3.32 -21.19
N ASP A 101 4.11 -4.08 -22.11
CA ASP A 101 4.85 -5.29 -21.78
C ASP A 101 6.29 -4.97 -21.39
N ALA A 102 6.58 -5.10 -20.10
CA ALA A 102 7.92 -4.99 -19.52
C ALA A 102 8.44 -6.33 -18.98
N SER A 103 7.82 -7.45 -19.35
CA SER A 103 8.15 -8.80 -18.84
C SER A 103 9.59 -9.26 -19.12
N SER A 104 10.22 -8.68 -20.14
CA SER A 104 11.61 -8.97 -20.51
C SER A 104 12.64 -8.05 -19.81
N TYR A 105 12.20 -7.12 -18.98
CA TYR A 105 13.10 -6.13 -18.40
C TYR A 105 13.87 -6.70 -17.20
N ARG A 106 15.07 -6.18 -17.00
CA ARG A 106 15.93 -6.46 -15.84
C ARG A 106 15.83 -5.34 -14.81
N PRO A 107 16.20 -5.59 -13.54
CA PRO A 107 16.24 -4.55 -12.52
C PRO A 107 17.05 -3.33 -12.97
N GLY A 108 16.63 -2.15 -12.53
CA GLY A 108 17.30 -0.89 -12.81
C GLY A 108 16.35 0.22 -13.22
N GLU A 109 16.91 1.43 -13.32
CA GLU A 109 16.19 2.61 -13.80
C GLU A 109 16.22 2.68 -15.31
N ARG A 110 15.08 3.04 -15.91
CA ARG A 110 14.97 3.25 -17.35
C ARG A 110 13.81 4.17 -17.69
N VAL A 111 13.93 4.82 -18.83
CA VAL A 111 12.82 5.59 -19.40
C VAL A 111 12.16 4.72 -20.47
N VAL A 112 10.92 4.35 -20.21
CA VAL A 112 10.08 3.62 -21.16
C VAL A 112 9.49 4.62 -22.14
N ARG A 113 9.64 4.37 -23.45
CA ARG A 113 8.99 5.16 -24.51
C ARG A 113 7.70 4.45 -24.90
N LEU A 114 6.58 5.14 -24.73
CA LEU A 114 5.28 4.68 -25.17
C LEU A 114 5.06 5.04 -26.63
N SER A 115 4.71 4.05 -27.41
CA SER A 115 4.37 4.21 -28.81
C SER A 115 3.18 3.32 -29.17
N PRO A 116 2.42 3.64 -30.23
CA PRO A 116 1.30 2.80 -30.67
C PRO A 116 1.66 1.33 -30.90
N ASN A 117 2.92 1.06 -31.22
CA ASN A 117 3.37 -0.29 -31.59
C ASN A 117 3.80 -1.16 -30.39
N ASN A 118 4.01 -0.58 -29.21
CA ASN A 118 4.50 -1.31 -28.04
C ASN A 118 3.54 -1.30 -26.86
N ILE A 119 2.30 -0.92 -27.12
CA ILE A 119 1.21 -0.96 -26.16
C ILE A 119 0.08 -1.84 -26.68
N THR A 120 -0.64 -2.45 -25.76
CA THR A 120 -1.86 -3.20 -26.05
C THR A 120 -3.05 -2.40 -25.53
N LEU A 121 -3.98 -2.06 -26.45
CA LEU A 121 -5.24 -1.44 -26.10
C LEU A 121 -6.21 -2.51 -25.61
N GLN A 122 -6.78 -2.30 -24.43
CA GLN A 122 -7.79 -3.17 -23.85
C GLN A 122 -9.11 -2.41 -23.78
N LEU A 123 -10.15 -2.97 -24.37
CA LEU A 123 -11.51 -2.44 -24.38
C LEU A 123 -12.41 -3.31 -23.48
N PRO A 124 -13.45 -2.73 -22.87
CA PRO A 124 -14.36 -3.46 -22.00
C PRO A 124 -15.18 -4.48 -22.77
N GLY A 125 -15.57 -5.56 -22.09
CA GLY A 125 -16.52 -6.55 -22.62
C GLY A 125 -16.01 -7.39 -23.79
N GLY A 126 -14.71 -7.42 -24.06
CA GLY A 126 -14.15 -8.20 -25.17
C GLY A 126 -14.51 -7.61 -26.55
N MET A 127 -14.90 -6.34 -26.61
CA MET A 127 -15.04 -5.64 -27.88
C MET A 127 -13.68 -5.71 -28.62
N GLY A 128 -13.73 -6.22 -29.86
CA GLY A 128 -12.54 -6.27 -30.71
C GLY A 128 -12.03 -4.86 -30.97
N THR A 129 -10.71 -4.72 -30.98
CA THR A 129 -10.02 -3.46 -31.35
C THR A 129 -10.07 -3.20 -32.87
N GLU A 130 -10.87 -3.98 -33.59
CA GLU A 130 -10.96 -3.88 -35.05
C GLU A 130 -11.42 -2.49 -35.49
N GLY A 131 -10.57 -1.82 -36.27
CA GLY A 131 -10.82 -0.48 -36.78
C GLY A 131 -10.54 0.67 -35.83
N ILE A 132 -9.99 0.42 -34.63
CA ILE A 132 -9.49 1.44 -33.70
C ILE A 132 -7.99 1.31 -33.58
N VAL A 133 -7.28 2.40 -33.85
CA VAL A 133 -5.83 2.46 -33.80
C VAL A 133 -5.42 3.58 -32.87
N VAL A 134 -4.44 3.31 -32.00
CA VAL A 134 -3.80 4.34 -31.20
C VAL A 134 -2.89 5.17 -32.11
N GLU A 135 -3.10 6.46 -32.15
CA GLU A 135 -2.33 7.40 -32.98
C GLU A 135 -1.24 8.09 -32.17
N ARG A 136 -1.56 8.51 -30.93
CA ARG A 136 -0.66 9.24 -30.06
C ARG A 136 -0.92 8.94 -28.59
N ILE A 137 0.15 9.00 -27.79
CA ILE A 137 0.10 8.84 -26.33
C ILE A 137 0.89 9.96 -25.70
N GLU A 138 0.32 10.61 -24.70
CA GLU A 138 0.94 11.70 -23.95
C GLU A 138 0.83 11.46 -22.45
N PRO A 139 1.96 11.44 -21.70
CA PRO A 139 3.34 11.58 -22.17
C PRO A 139 3.85 10.35 -22.92
N SER A 140 4.75 10.55 -23.87
CA SER A 140 5.36 9.48 -24.65
C SER A 140 6.51 8.78 -23.94
N SER A 141 6.88 9.21 -22.73
CA SER A 141 7.96 8.63 -21.97
C SER A 141 7.65 8.65 -20.47
N ILE A 142 7.91 7.52 -19.81
CA ILE A 142 7.66 7.34 -18.38
C ILE A 142 8.90 6.72 -17.72
N PRO A 143 9.44 7.35 -16.66
CA PRO A 143 10.54 6.76 -15.90
C PRO A 143 10.02 5.60 -15.05
N LEU A 144 10.63 4.43 -15.20
CA LEU A 144 10.38 3.25 -14.39
C LEU A 144 11.65 2.84 -13.66
N ARG A 145 11.51 2.53 -12.38
CA ARG A 145 12.53 1.87 -11.59
C ARG A 145 12.01 0.49 -11.19
N LEU A 146 12.62 -0.54 -11.77
CA LEU A 146 12.30 -1.93 -11.51
C LEU A 146 13.28 -2.51 -10.51
N GLU A 147 12.76 -3.12 -9.47
CA GLU A 147 13.53 -3.79 -8.44
C GLU A 147 13.03 -5.22 -8.25
N ARG A 148 13.87 -6.05 -7.65
CA ARG A 148 13.44 -7.38 -7.25
C ARG A 148 12.39 -7.27 -6.15
N ARG A 149 11.39 -8.12 -6.24
CA ARG A 149 10.44 -8.31 -5.17
C ARG A 149 11.06 -9.25 -4.15
N VAL A 150 11.21 -8.78 -2.92
CA VAL A 150 11.78 -9.56 -1.82
C VAL A 150 10.78 -9.71 -0.69
N GLU A 151 10.94 -10.78 0.07
CA GLU A 151 10.24 -11.01 1.33
C GLU A 151 11.23 -10.93 2.48
N ARG A 152 10.81 -10.30 3.59
CA ARG A 152 11.64 -10.16 4.78
C ARG A 152 10.78 -10.25 6.04
N GLU A 153 11.32 -10.83 7.09
CA GLU A 153 10.75 -10.79 8.43
C GLU A 153 11.21 -9.54 9.17
N LEU A 154 10.26 -8.80 9.70
CA LEU A 154 10.49 -7.61 10.52
C LEU A 154 10.01 -7.87 11.95
N VAL A 155 10.73 -7.31 12.91
CA VAL A 155 10.30 -7.30 14.31
C VAL A 155 9.11 -6.37 14.45
N VAL A 156 8.08 -6.83 15.15
CA VAL A 156 6.90 -6.01 15.44
C VAL A 156 7.18 -5.11 16.63
N GLU A 157 6.92 -3.81 16.47
CA GLU A 157 6.96 -2.82 17.53
C GLU A 157 5.56 -2.25 17.76
N PRO A 158 4.88 -2.67 18.84
CA PRO A 158 3.54 -2.19 19.14
C PRO A 158 3.54 -0.70 19.50
N LYS A 159 2.65 0.07 18.89
CA LYS A 159 2.38 1.46 19.28
C LYS A 159 1.30 1.50 20.36
N HIS A 160 1.48 2.39 21.33
CA HIS A 160 0.44 2.66 22.31
C HIS A 160 0.23 4.16 22.53
N SER A 161 -0.90 4.53 23.07
CA SER A 161 -1.21 5.88 23.49
C SER A 161 -2.00 5.86 24.79
N GLY A 162 -2.05 7.02 25.44
CA GLY A 162 -2.63 7.15 26.76
C GLY A 162 -1.68 6.77 27.88
N GLN A 163 -2.16 6.89 29.10
CA GLN A 163 -1.39 6.58 30.31
C GLN A 163 -2.16 5.59 31.18
N VAL A 164 -1.46 4.66 31.75
CA VAL A 164 -2.04 3.81 32.81
C VAL A 164 -2.42 4.69 34.01
N PRO A 165 -3.48 4.36 34.74
CA PRO A 165 -3.89 5.12 35.91
C PRO A 165 -2.80 5.25 36.96
N GLU A 166 -2.91 6.30 37.80
CA GLU A 166 -1.98 6.51 38.90
C GLU A 166 -1.90 5.28 39.81
N GLY A 167 -0.67 4.88 40.18
CA GLY A 167 -0.41 3.67 40.95
C GLY A 167 -0.19 2.43 40.12
N TYR A 168 -0.24 2.51 38.78
CA TYR A 168 0.04 1.41 37.86
C TYR A 168 1.19 1.77 36.91
N GLU A 169 1.87 0.76 36.39
CA GLU A 169 2.94 0.92 35.40
C GLU A 169 2.81 -0.09 34.27
N LEU A 170 3.17 0.33 33.06
CA LEU A 170 3.26 -0.53 31.89
C LEU A 170 4.59 -1.28 31.96
N LEU A 171 4.55 -2.59 32.15
CA LEU A 171 5.76 -3.43 32.20
C LEU A 171 6.28 -3.78 30.81
N GLY A 172 5.39 -3.86 29.81
CA GLY A 172 5.78 -4.16 28.44
C GLY A 172 4.61 -4.49 27.52
N LEU A 173 4.94 -4.54 26.24
CA LEU A 173 4.06 -4.91 25.14
C LEU A 173 4.71 -6.07 24.40
N GLU A 174 4.07 -7.24 24.41
CA GLU A 174 4.61 -8.45 23.78
C GLU A 174 3.72 -8.83 22.59
N PRO A 175 4.18 -8.58 21.34
CA PRO A 175 3.44 -8.99 20.16
C PRO A 175 3.56 -10.49 19.90
N LEU A 176 2.49 -11.10 19.43
CA LEU A 176 2.37 -12.50 19.04
C LEU A 176 1.71 -12.60 17.65
N PRO A 177 2.46 -12.96 16.60
CA PRO A 177 3.88 -13.28 16.58
C PRO A 177 4.78 -12.04 16.77
N ALA A 178 6.00 -12.25 17.28
CA ALA A 178 6.98 -11.17 17.48
C ALA A 178 7.60 -10.66 16.18
N ARG A 179 7.42 -11.38 15.08
CA ARG A 179 7.88 -11.02 13.73
C ARG A 179 6.77 -11.24 12.73
N VAL A 180 6.74 -10.38 11.71
CA VAL A 180 5.79 -10.45 10.59
C VAL A 180 6.54 -10.41 9.27
N ARG A 181 5.99 -11.09 8.27
CA ARG A 181 6.55 -11.10 6.92
C ARG A 181 5.98 -9.93 6.13
N VAL A 182 6.87 -9.26 5.43
CA VAL A 182 6.55 -8.18 4.50
C VAL A 182 7.12 -8.49 3.13
N ARG A 183 6.52 -7.95 2.09
CA ARG A 183 6.93 -8.13 0.70
C ARG A 183 6.82 -6.82 -0.06
N GLY A 184 7.78 -6.56 -0.92
CA GLY A 184 7.82 -5.37 -1.76
C GLY A 184 9.13 -5.22 -2.53
N PRO A 185 9.38 -4.05 -3.14
CA PRO A 185 10.64 -3.75 -3.80
C PRO A 185 11.81 -3.79 -2.82
N GLU A 186 12.94 -4.31 -3.26
CA GLU A 186 14.11 -4.59 -2.41
C GLU A 186 14.59 -3.37 -1.60
N SER A 187 14.68 -2.19 -2.24
CA SER A 187 15.14 -0.98 -1.56
C SER A 187 14.17 -0.52 -0.46
N HIS A 188 12.85 -0.64 -0.70
CA HIS A 188 11.81 -0.26 0.26
C HIS A 188 11.79 -1.20 1.45
N VAL A 189 11.82 -2.52 1.19
CA VAL A 189 11.83 -3.54 2.26
C VAL A 189 13.10 -3.43 3.11
N ASN A 190 14.27 -3.15 2.48
CA ASN A 190 15.52 -3.00 3.22
C ASN A 190 15.61 -1.71 4.04
N ALA A 191 14.86 -0.67 3.65
CA ALA A 191 14.77 0.58 4.40
C ALA A 191 13.93 0.46 5.68
N LEU A 192 13.07 -0.56 5.79
CA LEU A 192 12.28 -0.79 6.99
C LEU A 192 13.12 -1.50 8.04
N GLU A 193 13.19 -0.94 9.24
CA GLU A 193 13.86 -1.56 10.40
C GLU A 193 12.89 -2.44 11.21
N ARG A 194 11.63 -2.02 11.31
CA ARG A 194 10.58 -2.64 12.13
C ARG A 194 9.20 -2.48 11.51
N ALA A 195 8.27 -3.32 11.90
CA ALA A 195 6.87 -3.22 11.56
C ALA A 195 6.11 -2.61 12.76
N LEU A 196 5.45 -1.48 12.53
CA LEU A 196 4.64 -0.83 13.56
C LEU A 196 3.23 -1.43 13.57
N THR A 197 2.51 -1.28 14.68
CA THR A 197 1.09 -1.66 14.77
C THR A 197 0.20 -0.40 14.78
N GLU A 198 -1.08 -0.57 14.56
CA GLU A 198 -2.06 0.42 15.00
C GLU A 198 -1.91 0.70 16.48
N THR A 199 -2.41 1.86 16.90
CA THR A 199 -2.23 2.38 18.27
C THR A 199 -3.15 1.68 19.26
N ILE A 200 -2.58 1.10 20.32
CA ILE A 200 -3.30 0.47 21.42
C ILE A 200 -3.57 1.51 22.50
N LEU A 201 -4.83 1.62 22.94
CA LEU A 201 -5.23 2.57 23.99
C LEU A 201 -5.03 1.96 25.38
N LEU A 202 -4.29 2.67 26.25
CA LEU A 202 -3.99 2.25 27.63
C LEU A 202 -4.86 2.94 28.68
N ASP A 203 -5.62 3.98 28.31
CA ASP A 203 -6.36 4.80 29.25
C ASP A 203 -7.34 3.97 30.09
N GLY A 204 -7.25 4.15 31.42
CA GLY A 204 -8.12 3.46 32.38
C GLY A 204 -7.82 1.97 32.60
N ARG A 205 -6.85 1.40 31.91
CA ARG A 205 -6.47 -0.01 32.05
C ARG A 205 -5.60 -0.22 33.29
N LYS A 206 -6.02 -1.14 34.16
CA LYS A 206 -5.32 -1.46 35.42
C LYS A 206 -4.75 -2.87 35.43
N GLU A 207 -5.22 -3.73 34.52
CA GLU A 207 -4.88 -5.15 34.49
C GLU A 207 -4.21 -5.50 33.16
N THR A 208 -3.38 -6.53 33.18
CA THR A 208 -2.81 -7.17 31.99
C THR A 208 -3.95 -7.65 31.09
N PHE A 209 -3.90 -7.32 29.81
CA PHE A 209 -4.88 -7.75 28.81
C PHE A 209 -4.22 -8.07 27.48
N THR A 210 -4.94 -8.77 26.62
CA THR A 210 -4.52 -9.02 25.24
C THR A 210 -5.34 -8.14 24.32
N ALA A 211 -4.67 -7.27 23.57
CA ALA A 211 -5.23 -6.56 22.44
C ALA A 211 -5.15 -7.47 21.21
N ALA A 212 -6.28 -8.07 20.84
CA ALA A 212 -6.34 -9.05 19.77
C ALA A 212 -6.52 -8.37 18.40
N GLN A 213 -5.95 -8.99 17.34
CA GLN A 213 -6.10 -8.62 15.93
C GLN A 213 -5.73 -7.16 15.65
N ILE A 214 -4.66 -6.68 16.25
CA ILE A 214 -4.13 -5.34 15.96
C ILE A 214 -3.48 -5.34 14.58
N ALA A 215 -3.90 -4.44 13.71
CA ALA A 215 -3.39 -4.34 12.35
C ALA A 215 -1.93 -3.86 12.34
N ILE A 216 -1.17 -4.41 11.39
CA ILE A 216 0.20 -3.93 11.11
C ILE A 216 0.09 -2.66 10.26
N ASP A 217 0.74 -1.60 10.72
CA ASP A 217 0.79 -0.28 10.09
C ASP A 217 2.14 -0.09 9.41
N ILE A 218 2.16 -0.27 8.08
CA ILE A 218 3.36 0.00 7.27
C ILE A 218 3.11 1.30 6.51
N PRO A 219 3.91 2.35 6.75
CA PRO A 219 3.70 3.65 6.12
C PRO A 219 3.99 3.65 4.62
N ASP A 220 4.75 2.68 4.13
CA ASP A 220 5.13 2.56 2.73
C ASP A 220 4.11 1.76 1.93
N ARG A 221 3.41 2.42 0.98
CA ARG A 221 2.39 1.80 0.12
C ARG A 221 2.92 0.76 -0.85
N LYS A 222 4.24 0.72 -1.07
CA LYS A 222 4.89 -0.29 -1.93
C LYS A 222 5.13 -1.61 -1.22
N ILE A 223 4.96 -1.63 0.09
CA ILE A 223 5.18 -2.81 0.91
C ILE A 223 3.83 -3.37 1.35
N VAL A 224 3.70 -4.67 1.20
CA VAL A 224 2.52 -5.42 1.63
C VAL A 224 2.90 -6.29 2.81
N ALA A 225 2.20 -6.15 3.93
CA ALA A 225 2.28 -7.10 5.03
C ALA A 225 1.58 -8.41 4.61
N LEU A 226 2.28 -9.52 4.68
CA LEU A 226 1.71 -10.86 4.44
C LEU A 226 0.98 -11.34 5.68
N ASP A 227 1.50 -10.99 6.86
CA ASP A 227 0.84 -11.17 8.14
C ASP A 227 0.24 -9.81 8.54
N THR A 228 -1.06 -9.63 8.37
CA THR A 228 -1.72 -8.32 8.45
C THR A 228 -2.13 -7.91 9.86
N VAL A 229 -2.24 -8.86 10.79
CA VAL A 229 -2.65 -8.63 12.17
C VAL A 229 -1.78 -9.41 13.15
N VAL A 230 -1.64 -8.87 14.35
CA VAL A 230 -0.96 -9.53 15.49
C VAL A 230 -1.78 -9.33 16.76
N ASP A 231 -1.64 -10.26 17.70
CA ASP A 231 -2.13 -10.08 19.05
C ASP A 231 -1.02 -9.43 19.88
N VAL A 232 -1.37 -8.50 20.77
CA VAL A 232 -0.38 -7.85 21.64
C VAL A 232 -0.79 -8.07 23.10
N GLN A 233 0.04 -8.76 23.85
CA GLN A 233 -0.11 -8.87 25.29
C GLN A 233 0.42 -7.61 25.95
N VAL A 234 -0.48 -6.84 26.54
CA VAL A 234 -0.16 -5.61 27.29
C VAL A 234 -0.04 -5.98 28.78
N LYS A 235 1.18 -5.92 29.31
CA LYS A 235 1.47 -6.24 30.72
C LYS A 235 1.42 -4.99 31.56
N ILE A 236 0.44 -4.91 32.44
CA ILE A 236 0.25 -3.81 33.39
C ILE A 236 0.34 -4.40 34.79
N ALA A 237 1.06 -3.74 35.67
CA ALA A 237 1.14 -4.10 37.07
C ALA A 237 1.02 -2.83 37.93
N GLU A 238 0.76 -3.05 39.20
CA GLU A 238 0.78 -2.00 40.19
C GLU A 238 2.22 -1.46 40.38
N ALA A 239 2.37 -0.17 40.32
CA ALA A 239 3.68 0.48 40.47
C ALA A 239 4.29 0.14 41.82
N ARG A 240 5.60 -0.20 41.81
CA ARG A 240 6.32 -0.51 43.04
C ARG A 240 6.68 0.77 43.79
N GLY A 241 6.35 0.75 45.07
CA GLY A 241 6.72 1.83 46.02
C GLY A 241 7.72 1.33 47.10
N THR A 242 8.41 2.24 47.70
CA THR A 242 9.24 1.99 48.91
C THR A 242 8.66 2.77 50.08
N LYS A 243 8.68 2.18 51.26
CA LYS A 243 8.25 2.85 52.50
C LYS A 243 9.21 2.54 53.62
N ARG A 244 9.58 3.57 54.32
CA ARG A 244 10.33 3.47 55.56
C ARG A 244 9.37 3.34 56.74
N LEU A 245 9.57 2.33 57.54
CA LEU A 245 8.76 2.03 58.73
C LEU A 245 9.67 2.04 59.95
N ASP A 246 9.39 2.94 60.88
CA ASP A 246 10.15 3.08 62.13
C ASP A 246 9.47 2.29 63.26
N GLY A 247 10.27 1.70 64.14
CA GLY A 247 9.80 1.00 65.32
C GLY A 247 9.24 -0.40 65.07
N VAL A 248 9.65 -1.06 63.99
CA VAL A 248 9.29 -2.44 63.71
C VAL A 248 9.96 -3.37 64.72
N ALA A 249 9.20 -4.32 65.27
CA ALA A 249 9.71 -5.31 66.23
C ALA A 249 10.74 -6.24 65.56
N ALA A 250 11.92 -6.34 66.13
CA ALA A 250 12.96 -7.23 65.67
C ALA A 250 13.37 -8.17 66.83
N ARG A 251 13.51 -9.48 66.48
CA ARG A 251 13.95 -10.51 67.42
C ARG A 251 15.28 -11.08 66.95
N ALA A 252 16.27 -10.95 67.80
CA ALA A 252 17.57 -11.56 67.59
C ALA A 252 17.52 -13.08 67.96
N ALA A 253 18.52 -13.83 67.45
CA ALA A 253 18.60 -15.27 67.70
C ALA A 253 18.76 -15.64 69.19
N ASP A 254 19.25 -14.73 70.02
CA ASP A 254 19.37 -14.86 71.47
C ASP A 254 18.06 -14.53 72.22
N GLY A 255 16.98 -14.21 71.51
CA GLY A 255 15.67 -13.86 72.08
C GLY A 255 15.54 -12.36 72.46
N THR A 256 16.57 -11.54 72.25
CA THR A 256 16.50 -10.09 72.57
C THR A 256 15.55 -9.40 71.59
N GLU A 257 14.62 -8.62 72.13
CA GLU A 257 13.70 -7.79 71.35
C GLU A 257 14.23 -6.37 71.25
N SER A 258 14.28 -5.85 70.00
CA SER A 258 14.65 -4.49 69.71
C SER A 258 13.67 -3.87 68.69
N ARG A 259 13.73 -2.57 68.51
CA ARG A 259 12.98 -1.86 67.46
C ARG A 259 13.93 -1.33 66.42
N LEU A 260 13.61 -1.62 65.19
CA LEU A 260 14.40 -1.22 64.01
C LEU A 260 13.58 -0.35 63.08
N THR A 261 14.29 0.46 62.33
CA THR A 261 13.76 1.12 61.13
C THR A 261 14.05 0.22 59.93
N ILE A 262 13.02 -0.13 59.17
CA ILE A 262 13.17 -0.92 57.97
C ILE A 262 12.68 -0.18 56.77
N GLU A 263 13.27 -0.45 55.60
CA GLU A 263 12.81 -0.01 54.31
C GLU A 263 12.29 -1.21 53.54
N VAL A 264 11.02 -1.14 53.11
CA VAL A 264 10.36 -2.21 52.40
C VAL A 264 9.94 -1.72 51.00
N ARG A 265 9.95 -2.62 50.01
CA ARG A 265 9.51 -2.39 48.66
C ARG A 265 8.40 -3.39 48.29
N GLY A 266 7.39 -2.94 47.59
CA GLY A 266 6.29 -3.78 47.10
C GLY A 266 5.31 -2.99 46.24
N ALA A 267 4.18 -3.58 45.95
CA ALA A 267 3.10 -2.86 45.31
C ALA A 267 2.69 -1.63 46.11
N ARG A 268 2.57 -0.46 45.46
CA ARG A 268 2.40 0.82 46.13
C ARG A 268 1.21 0.85 47.09
N SER A 269 0.09 0.31 46.70
CA SER A 269 -1.10 0.23 47.55
C SER A 269 -0.85 -0.60 48.82
N VAL A 270 -0.13 -1.70 48.69
CA VAL A 270 0.20 -2.59 49.79
C VAL A 270 1.17 -1.88 50.75
N VAL A 271 2.24 -1.30 50.19
CA VAL A 271 3.28 -0.60 50.95
C VAL A 271 2.74 0.62 51.70
N GLU A 272 1.83 1.40 51.06
CA GLU A 272 1.19 2.55 51.70
C GLU A 272 0.31 2.15 52.89
N SER A 273 -0.38 0.99 52.80
CA SER A 273 -1.26 0.50 53.88
C SER A 273 -0.53 -0.14 55.05
N LEU A 274 0.77 -0.50 54.87
CA LEU A 274 1.59 -1.19 55.89
C LEU A 274 1.80 -0.33 57.11
N ARG A 275 1.66 -0.96 58.28
CA ARG A 275 2.02 -0.39 59.60
C ARG A 275 3.15 -1.17 60.24
N ALA A 276 3.99 -0.52 61.04
CA ALA A 276 5.10 -1.17 61.74
C ALA A 276 4.64 -2.36 62.61
N ALA A 277 3.41 -2.33 63.11
CA ALA A 277 2.84 -3.40 63.92
C ALA A 277 2.48 -4.67 63.12
N ASP A 278 2.37 -4.57 61.80
CA ASP A 278 2.02 -5.72 60.94
C ASP A 278 3.24 -6.54 60.55
N LEU A 279 4.43 -6.06 60.88
CA LEU A 279 5.72 -6.62 60.46
C LEU A 279 6.61 -6.95 61.65
N SER A 280 7.37 -8.02 61.50
CA SER A 280 8.46 -8.32 62.42
C SER A 280 9.67 -8.84 61.66
N VAL A 281 10.86 -8.56 62.19
CA VAL A 281 12.15 -8.97 61.61
C VAL A 281 12.75 -10.02 62.53
N VAL A 282 13.22 -11.14 61.98
CA VAL A 282 13.97 -12.13 62.67
C VAL A 282 15.36 -12.20 62.04
N PHE A 283 16.35 -12.28 62.88
CA PHE A 283 17.72 -12.45 62.41
C PHE A 283 18.11 -13.92 62.48
N ASP A 284 18.24 -14.55 61.33
CA ASP A 284 18.64 -15.95 61.20
C ASP A 284 20.15 -16.04 61.00
N PRO A 285 20.85 -16.99 61.65
CA PRO A 285 22.27 -17.21 61.43
C PRO A 285 22.49 -17.84 60.04
N ALA A 286 23.29 -17.18 59.21
CA ALA A 286 23.70 -17.73 57.92
C ALA A 286 24.92 -18.65 58.06
N ALA A 287 25.19 -19.46 57.01
CA ALA A 287 26.30 -20.42 56.99
C ALA A 287 27.69 -19.78 57.14
N ASP A 288 27.80 -18.49 56.87
CA ASP A 288 28.98 -17.66 56.99
C ASP A 288 29.14 -16.99 58.37
N GLY A 289 28.25 -17.31 59.32
CA GLY A 289 28.21 -16.74 60.66
C GLY A 289 27.62 -15.31 60.72
N ALA A 290 27.20 -14.75 59.60
CA ALA A 290 26.52 -13.44 59.57
C ALA A 290 25.05 -13.58 59.95
N MET A 291 24.51 -12.63 60.70
CA MET A 291 23.06 -12.55 60.95
C MET A 291 22.33 -11.89 59.80
N ARG A 292 21.44 -12.61 59.16
CA ARG A 292 20.65 -12.07 58.04
C ARG A 292 19.23 -11.73 58.48
N PRO A 293 18.78 -10.52 58.22
CA PRO A 293 17.44 -10.13 58.56
C PRO A 293 16.44 -10.83 57.61
N ARG A 294 15.47 -11.49 58.16
CA ARG A 294 14.30 -12.03 57.45
C ARG A 294 13.04 -11.37 57.94
N LEU A 295 12.31 -10.83 57.01
CA LEU A 295 11.00 -10.22 57.28
C LEU A 295 9.95 -11.32 57.49
N LEU A 296 9.30 -11.31 58.63
CA LEU A 296 8.11 -12.14 58.83
C LEU A 296 6.88 -11.36 58.44
N LEU A 297 6.16 -11.88 57.47
CA LEU A 297 4.98 -11.29 56.89
C LEU A 297 3.73 -12.13 57.21
N PRO A 298 2.56 -11.52 57.36
CA PRO A 298 1.29 -12.22 57.32
C PRO A 298 1.15 -12.96 55.98
N PRO A 299 0.47 -14.12 55.94
CA PRO A 299 0.38 -14.96 54.72
C PRO A 299 -0.11 -14.22 53.47
N HIS A 300 -0.99 -13.23 53.60
CA HIS A 300 -1.52 -12.42 52.50
C HIS A 300 -0.52 -11.39 51.92
N LEU A 301 0.62 -11.16 52.56
CA LEU A 301 1.69 -10.24 52.15
C LEU A 301 2.95 -10.97 51.67
N GLU A 302 3.02 -12.31 51.84
CA GLU A 302 4.16 -13.11 51.41
C GLU A 302 4.33 -13.02 49.88
N GLY A 303 5.59 -12.78 49.46
CA GLY A 303 5.95 -12.59 48.04
C GLY A 303 5.56 -11.23 47.42
N ARG A 304 4.82 -10.39 48.15
CA ARG A 304 4.39 -9.07 47.67
C ARG A 304 5.23 -7.93 48.19
N ILE A 305 6.06 -8.18 49.20
CA ILE A 305 6.92 -7.22 49.90
C ILE A 305 8.32 -7.78 49.99
N GLU A 306 9.29 -6.95 49.70
CA GLU A 306 10.74 -7.23 49.81
C GLU A 306 11.37 -6.26 50.85
N LEU A 307 12.23 -6.80 51.71
CA LEU A 307 13.04 -6.01 52.62
C LEU A 307 14.25 -5.46 51.86
N ILE A 308 14.43 -4.13 51.82
CA ILE A 308 15.57 -3.49 51.18
C ILE A 308 16.73 -3.30 52.17
N SER A 309 16.42 -2.71 53.33
CA SER A 309 17.42 -2.37 54.34
C SER A 309 16.82 -2.42 55.74
N THR A 310 17.69 -2.66 56.71
CA THR A 310 17.42 -2.55 58.15
C THR A 310 18.40 -1.57 58.77
N ASN A 311 17.91 -0.65 59.55
CA ASN A 311 18.72 0.32 60.24
C ASN A 311 18.36 0.29 61.74
N PRO A 312 19.34 0.19 62.62
CA PRO A 312 19.12 0.15 64.08
C PRO A 312 18.54 1.43 64.65
#